data_441fe8acb5a73046b8fa82ab3b27ccc0
#
_entry.id   441fe8acb5a73046b8fa82ab3b27ccc0
#
_cell.length_a   1.000
_cell.length_b   1.000
_cell.length_c   1.000
_cell.angle_alpha   90.00
_cell.angle_beta   90.00
_cell.angle_gamma   90.00
#
_symmetry.space_group_name_H-M   'P 1'
#
loop_
_entity.id
_entity.type
_entity.pdbx_description
1 polymer ?
#
loop_
_entity_poly.entity_id
_entity_poly.type
_entity_poly.pdbx_seq_one_letter_code
_entity_poly.pdbx_strand_id
1 'polypeptide(L)'
;MLSCYIIHSRILKINDKIMLKIQKICGEKDRFGTSTVRRFIYPEKAFSLPVDLRAIGNHYISSHEYSWDGSLRGEGNGEHALLQYTLSGQGAVDWEGKTYDVPPGHAMLLTFPEPHRYFLPAESRHWEVFYASFSGRAAWELIRELRSRFGVVVPVSPEGKTISSMRRLLNSDLPGSAWDSASEAYRLLMRLGDELERHLTDNRPAAMEQVLDYCRNHLDGDLTVDVLAEVAGYSRWHFSREFKKVQGVTVPQFVLELCLQQAAEVLRLTQYSVKEIAQMCGFRNTAYFIRCFSEAFGVTPGTYRKRN
;
A
#
# COMPACT_ATOMS: atom_id res chain seq x y z
N MET A 1 -45.51 -5.55 5.05
CA MET A 1 -45.01 -5.91 3.72
C MET A 1 -43.64 -6.51 3.90
N LEU A 2 -43.52 -7.83 3.76
CA LEU A 2 -42.27 -8.58 3.89
C LEU A 2 -41.40 -8.27 2.68
N SER A 3 -40.29 -7.55 2.90
CA SER A 3 -39.28 -7.31 1.87
C SER A 3 -38.54 -8.61 1.62
N CYS A 4 -38.64 -9.11 0.39
CA CYS A 4 -38.03 -10.36 -0.07
C CYS A 4 -36.49 -10.20 -0.04
N TYR A 5 -35.83 -10.80 0.93
CA TYR A 5 -34.39 -10.97 0.95
C TYR A 5 -34.00 -12.04 -0.06
N ILE A 6 -33.38 -11.65 -1.16
CA ILE A 6 -32.79 -12.63 -2.08
C ILE A 6 -31.40 -12.98 -1.54
N ILE A 7 -31.35 -14.04 -0.72
CA ILE A 7 -30.09 -14.67 -0.31
C ILE A 7 -29.74 -15.72 -1.35
N HIS A 8 -28.79 -15.41 -2.23
CA HIS A 8 -28.22 -16.42 -3.11
C HIS A 8 -27.00 -17.04 -2.41
N SER A 9 -27.19 -18.17 -1.73
CA SER A 9 -26.11 -19.01 -1.24
C SER A 9 -25.87 -20.15 -2.24
N ARG A 10 -24.76 -20.12 -2.96
CA ARG A 10 -24.29 -21.25 -3.76
C ARG A 10 -23.31 -22.08 -2.95
N ILE A 11 -23.68 -23.33 -2.66
CA ILE A 11 -22.77 -24.34 -2.12
C ILE A 11 -22.21 -25.11 -3.30
N LEU A 12 -20.95 -24.88 -3.63
CA LEU A 12 -20.25 -25.69 -4.62
C LEU A 12 -19.69 -26.94 -3.94
N LYS A 13 -20.31 -28.10 -4.17
CA LYS A 13 -19.75 -29.41 -3.79
C LYS A 13 -18.76 -29.84 -4.86
N ILE A 14 -17.48 -29.85 -4.53
CA ILE A 14 -16.45 -30.54 -5.30
C ILE A 14 -15.65 -31.37 -4.30
N ASN A 15 -15.80 -32.72 -4.42
CA ASN A 15 -15.04 -33.73 -3.68
C ASN A 15 -14.45 -33.30 -2.31
N ASP A 16 -15.13 -33.66 -1.25
CA ASP A 16 -14.77 -33.83 0.17
C ASP A 16 -13.59 -33.01 0.81
N LYS A 17 -13.00 -32.03 0.14
CA LYS A 17 -11.90 -31.24 0.69
C LYS A 17 -12.02 -29.76 0.31
N ILE A 18 -12.31 -28.92 1.31
CA ILE A 18 -12.24 -27.45 1.31
C ILE A 18 -13.33 -26.80 0.45
N MET A 19 -14.51 -26.64 1.00
CA MET A 19 -15.59 -25.85 0.39
C MET A 19 -15.46 -24.37 0.75
N LEU A 20 -15.35 -23.50 -0.25
CA LEU A 20 -15.55 -22.06 -0.10
C LEU A 20 -17.06 -21.77 -0.21
N LYS A 21 -17.66 -21.25 0.87
CA LYS A 21 -19.03 -20.73 0.83
C LYS A 21 -19.02 -19.26 0.51
N ILE A 22 -19.64 -18.88 -0.60
CA ILE A 22 -19.81 -17.48 -0.98
C ILE A 22 -21.25 -17.08 -0.69
N GLN A 23 -21.42 -16.01 0.08
CA GLN A 23 -22.71 -15.44 0.38
C GLN A 23 -22.78 -14.03 -0.21
N LYS A 24 -23.69 -13.81 -1.17
CA LYS A 24 -23.98 -12.46 -1.71
C LYS A 24 -25.29 -11.96 -1.06
N ILE A 25 -25.22 -10.82 -0.45
CA ILE A 25 -26.34 -10.12 0.18
C ILE A 25 -26.49 -8.80 -0.57
N CYS A 26 -27.67 -8.57 -1.17
CA CYS A 26 -27.93 -7.36 -1.94
C CYS A 26 -29.02 -6.54 -1.28
N GLY A 27 -28.79 -5.22 -1.17
CA GLY A 27 -29.78 -4.27 -0.70
C GLY A 27 -30.14 -4.42 0.78
N GLU A 28 -29.24 -4.96 1.61
CA GLU A 28 -29.44 -5.03 3.05
C GLU A 28 -29.42 -3.61 3.63
N LYS A 29 -30.50 -3.26 4.35
CA LYS A 29 -30.55 -2.04 5.16
C LYS A 29 -30.08 -2.34 6.57
N ASP A 30 -29.08 -1.64 7.01
CA ASP A 30 -28.66 -1.61 8.41
C ASP A 30 -28.96 -0.22 9.02
N ARG A 31 -28.59 0.00 10.28
CA ARG A 31 -28.78 1.29 10.97
C ARG A 31 -28.00 2.45 10.36
N PHE A 32 -27.07 2.19 9.47
CA PHE A 32 -26.18 3.18 8.85
C PHE A 32 -26.58 3.52 7.42
N GLY A 33 -27.25 2.60 6.70
CA GLY A 33 -27.60 2.80 5.31
C GLY A 33 -27.96 1.54 4.55
N THR A 34 -27.58 1.46 3.27
CA THR A 34 -27.86 0.32 2.40
C THR A 34 -26.57 -0.28 1.87
N SER A 35 -26.43 -1.60 1.94
CA SER A 35 -25.22 -2.30 1.50
C SER A 35 -25.51 -3.44 0.52
N THR A 36 -24.54 -3.68 -0.36
CA THR A 36 -24.41 -4.91 -1.16
C THR A 36 -23.07 -5.53 -0.83
N VAL A 37 -23.08 -6.73 -0.27
CA VAL A 37 -21.88 -7.38 0.24
C VAL A 37 -21.76 -8.79 -0.32
N ARG A 38 -20.56 -9.18 -0.69
CA ARG A 38 -20.17 -10.56 -0.97
C ARG A 38 -19.18 -11.00 0.10
N ARG A 39 -19.56 -11.99 0.88
CA ARG A 39 -18.73 -12.58 1.94
C ARG A 39 -18.16 -13.91 1.47
N PHE A 40 -16.90 -14.13 1.78
CA PHE A 40 -16.17 -15.35 1.52
C PHE A 40 -15.99 -16.08 2.85
N ILE A 41 -16.67 -17.21 3.01
CA ILE A 41 -16.64 -18.00 4.22
C ILE A 41 -15.82 -19.25 3.94
N TYR A 42 -14.65 -19.29 4.54
CA TYR A 42 -13.74 -20.44 4.46
C TYR A 42 -14.12 -21.42 5.57
N PRO A 43 -14.36 -22.71 5.28
CA PRO A 43 -14.51 -23.72 6.33
C PRO A 43 -13.23 -23.84 7.15
N GLU A 44 -13.29 -24.52 8.28
CA GLU A 44 -12.11 -24.74 9.14
C GLU A 44 -10.91 -25.18 8.30
N LYS A 45 -9.87 -24.35 8.34
CA LYS A 45 -8.72 -24.50 7.43
C LYS A 45 -7.71 -25.45 8.05
N ALA A 46 -7.30 -26.44 7.28
CA ALA A 46 -6.13 -27.25 7.63
C ALA A 46 -4.81 -26.45 7.55
N PHE A 47 -4.82 -25.26 6.94
CA PHE A 47 -3.67 -24.35 6.80
C PHE A 47 -4.13 -22.90 6.67
N SER A 48 -3.28 -21.96 7.05
CA SER A 48 -3.49 -20.53 6.91
C SER A 48 -2.95 -20.07 5.54
N LEU A 49 -3.78 -19.40 4.75
CA LEU A 49 -3.32 -18.74 3.53
C LEU A 49 -2.69 -17.38 3.87
N PRO A 50 -1.63 -16.97 3.16
CA PRO A 50 -0.96 -15.71 3.41
C PRO A 50 -1.84 -14.48 3.12
N VAL A 51 -2.80 -14.63 2.19
CA VAL A 51 -3.79 -13.62 1.82
C VAL A 51 -5.11 -14.33 1.54
N ASP A 52 -6.21 -13.81 2.08
CA ASP A 52 -7.57 -14.25 1.79
C ASP A 52 -8.50 -13.05 1.61
N LEU A 53 -9.45 -13.14 0.69
CA LEU A 53 -10.54 -12.17 0.61
C LEU A 53 -11.66 -12.57 1.58
N ARG A 54 -12.00 -11.70 2.53
CA ARG A 54 -13.09 -11.92 3.50
C ARG A 54 -14.42 -11.42 3.01
N ALA A 55 -14.42 -10.18 2.51
CA ALA A 55 -15.61 -9.54 2.00
C ALA A 55 -15.24 -8.48 0.96
N ILE A 56 -16.14 -8.27 0.03
CA ILE A 56 -16.13 -7.16 -0.90
C ILE A 56 -17.54 -6.62 -1.04
N GLY A 57 -17.71 -5.30 -1.06
CA GLY A 57 -19.06 -4.74 -1.14
C GLY A 57 -19.09 -3.24 -1.26
N ASN A 58 -20.29 -2.75 -1.58
CA ASN A 58 -20.63 -1.34 -1.54
C ASN A 58 -21.48 -1.05 -0.30
N HIS A 59 -21.30 0.13 0.27
CA HIS A 59 -22.14 0.61 1.36
C HIS A 59 -22.45 2.09 1.14
N TYR A 60 -23.75 2.43 1.07
CA TYR A 60 -24.23 3.80 1.09
C TYR A 60 -24.57 4.17 2.52
N ILE A 61 -23.79 5.02 3.13
CA ILE A 61 -23.83 5.44 4.52
C ILE A 61 -24.48 6.82 4.59
N SER A 62 -25.52 6.98 5.39
CA SER A 62 -26.24 8.24 5.58
C SER A 62 -26.48 8.61 7.05
N SER A 63 -26.06 7.76 7.98
CA SER A 63 -26.17 8.01 9.42
C SER A 63 -24.84 8.46 10.00
N HIS A 64 -24.82 9.59 10.71
CA HIS A 64 -23.65 10.08 11.43
C HIS A 64 -23.26 9.22 12.66
N GLU A 65 -24.07 8.23 13.01
CA GLU A 65 -23.69 7.19 13.97
C GLU A 65 -22.65 6.22 13.39
N TYR A 66 -22.40 6.27 12.08
CA TYR A 66 -21.37 5.47 11.45
C TYR A 66 -19.99 5.94 11.88
N SER A 67 -19.47 5.25 12.88
CA SER A 67 -18.15 5.48 13.44
C SER A 67 -17.57 4.16 13.93
N TRP A 68 -16.37 3.84 13.50
CA TRP A 68 -15.70 2.57 13.82
C TRP A 68 -14.32 2.82 14.41
N ASP A 69 -14.12 2.29 15.62
CA ASP A 69 -12.82 2.24 16.29
C ASP A 69 -12.07 0.99 15.84
N GLY A 70 -10.89 1.19 15.24
CA GLY A 70 -10.05 0.12 14.73
C GLY A 70 -9.45 -0.77 15.80
N SER A 71 -9.24 -0.24 17.02
CA SER A 71 -8.71 -0.98 18.16
C SER A 71 -9.69 -2.06 18.64
N LEU A 72 -11.00 -1.78 18.56
CA LEU A 72 -12.05 -2.67 19.05
C LEU A 72 -12.46 -3.73 18.01
N ARG A 73 -12.19 -3.51 16.74
CA ARG A 73 -12.61 -4.42 15.66
C ARG A 73 -11.79 -5.71 15.55
N GLY A 74 -10.69 -5.82 16.27
CA GLY A 74 -9.85 -7.04 16.30
C GLY A 74 -10.39 -8.15 17.20
N GLU A 75 -11.24 -7.82 18.18
CA GLU A 75 -11.79 -8.80 19.11
C GLU A 75 -12.70 -9.80 18.39
N GLY A 76 -12.28 -11.06 18.32
CA GLY A 76 -13.03 -12.17 17.68
C GLY A 76 -12.87 -12.30 16.17
N ASN A 77 -12.29 -11.35 15.45
CA ASN A 77 -12.12 -11.40 13.99
C ASN A 77 -10.68 -11.61 13.52
N GLY A 78 -9.70 -11.61 14.43
CA GLY A 78 -8.27 -11.70 14.11
C GLY A 78 -7.73 -10.51 13.32
N GLU A 79 -6.44 -10.56 13.00
CA GLU A 79 -5.78 -9.56 12.14
C GLU A 79 -6.41 -9.54 10.75
N HIS A 80 -6.77 -8.35 10.28
CA HIS A 80 -7.28 -8.16 8.94
C HIS A 80 -6.94 -6.77 8.37
N ALA A 81 -7.02 -6.65 7.05
CA ALA A 81 -6.75 -5.42 6.34
C ALA A 81 -7.99 -4.94 5.57
N LEU A 82 -8.10 -3.65 5.35
CA LEU A 82 -9.21 -3.00 4.65
C LEU A 82 -8.67 -2.00 3.64
N LEU A 83 -9.12 -2.16 2.40
CA LEU A 83 -9.09 -1.16 1.34
C LEU A 83 -10.52 -0.63 1.20
N GLN A 84 -10.76 0.65 1.51
CA GLN A 84 -12.08 1.27 1.36
C GLN A 84 -11.99 2.53 0.52
N TYR A 85 -12.59 2.47 -0.66
CA TYR A 85 -12.60 3.51 -1.68
C TYR A 85 -13.90 4.32 -1.61
N THR A 86 -13.82 5.63 -1.75
CA THR A 86 -14.98 6.51 -1.81
C THR A 86 -15.49 6.65 -3.24
N LEU A 87 -16.74 6.24 -3.46
CA LEU A 87 -17.47 6.39 -4.72
C LEU A 87 -18.09 7.79 -4.82
N SER A 88 -18.80 8.22 -3.76
CA SER A 88 -19.45 9.52 -3.69
C SER A 88 -19.60 9.99 -2.23
N GLY A 89 -19.87 11.28 -2.03
CA GLY A 89 -19.87 11.87 -0.69
C GLY A 89 -18.46 11.99 -0.13
N GLN A 90 -18.32 11.99 1.19
CA GLN A 90 -17.03 12.14 1.86
C GLN A 90 -17.05 11.46 3.21
N GLY A 91 -16.03 10.64 3.49
CA GLY A 91 -15.73 10.12 4.80
C GLY A 91 -14.52 10.80 5.44
N ALA A 92 -14.21 10.39 6.65
CA ALA A 92 -12.99 10.82 7.34
C ALA A 92 -12.35 9.65 8.10
N VAL A 93 -11.04 9.74 8.30
CA VAL A 93 -10.28 8.81 9.13
C VAL A 93 -9.33 9.57 10.07
N ASP A 94 -9.42 9.27 11.37
CA ASP A 94 -8.46 9.69 12.37
C ASP A 94 -7.31 8.70 12.41
N TRP A 95 -6.10 9.18 12.16
CA TRP A 95 -4.87 8.40 12.13
C TRP A 95 -3.71 9.20 12.75
N GLU A 96 -3.00 8.61 13.71
CA GLU A 96 -1.85 9.25 14.38
C GLU A 96 -2.11 10.68 14.87
N GLY A 97 -3.29 10.89 15.47
CA GLY A 97 -3.69 12.18 16.03
C GLY A 97 -4.10 13.25 15.01
N LYS A 98 -4.27 12.87 13.75
CA LYS A 98 -4.77 13.76 12.68
C LYS A 98 -6.00 13.18 12.03
N THR A 99 -6.90 14.06 11.59
CA THR A 99 -8.05 13.69 10.77
C THR A 99 -7.72 13.93 9.30
N TYR A 100 -8.00 12.91 8.48
CA TYR A 100 -7.82 12.95 7.03
C TYR A 100 -9.19 12.78 6.37
N ASP A 101 -9.50 13.66 5.42
CA ASP A 101 -10.64 13.51 4.55
C ASP A 101 -10.44 12.36 3.57
N VAL A 102 -11.53 11.63 3.27
CA VAL A 102 -11.53 10.55 2.28
C VAL A 102 -12.54 10.90 1.18
N PRO A 103 -12.17 11.81 0.24
CA PRO A 103 -13.06 12.27 -0.82
C PRO A 103 -13.22 11.22 -1.94
N PRO A 104 -14.15 11.43 -2.90
CA PRO A 104 -14.27 10.59 -4.09
C PRO A 104 -12.93 10.44 -4.82
N GLY A 105 -12.68 9.25 -5.36
CA GLY A 105 -11.42 8.96 -6.03
C GLY A 105 -10.25 8.60 -5.09
N HIS A 106 -10.52 8.53 -3.78
CA HIS A 106 -9.50 8.15 -2.78
C HIS A 106 -9.93 6.92 -2.01
N ALA A 107 -8.94 6.18 -1.54
CA ALA A 107 -9.13 5.03 -0.67
C ALA A 107 -8.35 5.19 0.63
N MET A 108 -8.88 4.65 1.73
CA MET A 108 -8.15 4.49 2.97
C MET A 108 -7.60 3.06 3.08
N LEU A 109 -6.37 2.96 3.63
CA LEU A 109 -5.63 1.73 3.85
C LEU A 109 -5.53 1.47 5.36
N LEU A 110 -6.32 0.54 5.87
CA LEU A 110 -6.40 0.26 7.30
C LEU A 110 -6.07 -1.19 7.62
N THR A 111 -5.52 -1.40 8.81
CA THR A 111 -5.27 -2.72 9.39
C THR A 111 -5.87 -2.78 10.79
N PHE A 112 -6.28 -3.99 11.20
CA PHE A 112 -6.95 -4.24 12.47
C PHE A 112 -6.27 -5.40 13.22
N PRO A 113 -6.14 -5.31 14.56
CA PRO A 113 -6.48 -4.16 15.41
C PRO A 113 -5.38 -3.10 15.40
N GLU A 114 -5.72 -1.85 15.14
CA GLU A 114 -4.81 -0.70 15.26
C GLU A 114 -5.59 0.56 15.70
N PRO A 115 -4.95 1.52 16.41
CA PRO A 115 -5.60 2.74 16.87
C PRO A 115 -5.92 3.67 15.70
N HIS A 116 -7.15 3.64 15.24
CA HIS A 116 -7.71 4.58 14.27
C HIS A 116 -9.23 4.63 14.38
N ARG A 117 -9.84 5.68 13.88
CA ARG A 117 -11.30 5.79 13.78
C ARG A 117 -11.68 6.30 12.39
N TYR A 118 -12.64 5.66 11.75
CA TYR A 118 -13.20 6.17 10.49
C TYR A 118 -14.72 6.33 10.62
N PHE A 119 -15.24 7.39 10.00
CA PHE A 119 -16.60 7.83 10.26
C PHE A 119 -17.17 8.72 9.14
N LEU A 120 -18.50 8.94 9.17
CA LEU A 120 -19.16 9.95 8.36
C LEU A 120 -19.06 11.29 9.11
N PRO A 121 -18.30 12.30 8.59
CA PRO A 121 -18.18 13.59 9.25
C PRO A 121 -19.50 14.39 9.21
N ALA A 122 -19.71 15.29 10.17
CA ALA A 122 -20.96 16.05 10.32
C ALA A 122 -21.29 16.92 9.10
N GLU A 123 -20.29 17.36 8.38
CA GLU A 123 -20.40 18.20 7.18
C GLU A 123 -20.84 17.42 5.94
N SER A 124 -20.66 16.10 5.95
CA SER A 124 -21.04 15.23 4.82
C SER A 124 -22.43 14.64 5.00
N ARG A 125 -23.26 14.76 3.97
CA ARG A 125 -24.62 14.19 3.99
C ARG A 125 -24.66 12.68 3.82
N HIS A 126 -23.64 12.11 3.17
CA HIS A 126 -23.52 10.68 2.92
C HIS A 126 -22.07 10.31 2.61
N TRP A 127 -21.79 9.03 2.68
CA TRP A 127 -20.53 8.43 2.25
C TRP A 127 -20.81 7.11 1.55
N GLU A 128 -20.65 7.08 0.25
CA GLU A 128 -20.79 5.85 -0.52
C GLU A 128 -19.42 5.24 -0.75
N VAL A 129 -19.24 4.01 -0.31
CA VAL A 129 -17.96 3.35 -0.33
C VAL A 129 -18.01 2.03 -1.08
N PHE A 130 -16.88 1.68 -1.67
CA PHE A 130 -16.58 0.38 -2.22
C PHE A 130 -15.36 -0.20 -1.48
N TYR A 131 -15.53 -1.33 -0.82
CA TYR A 131 -14.49 -1.86 0.05
C TYR A 131 -14.15 -3.31 -0.27
N ALA A 132 -12.90 -3.69 0.05
CA ALA A 132 -12.42 -5.05 0.11
C ALA A 132 -11.72 -5.28 1.45
N SER A 133 -12.10 -6.35 2.16
CA SER A 133 -11.52 -6.76 3.43
C SER A 133 -10.76 -8.07 3.24
N PHE A 134 -9.55 -8.11 3.80
CA PHE A 134 -8.62 -9.22 3.65
C PHE A 134 -8.23 -9.80 4.99
N SER A 135 -7.94 -11.10 5.03
CA SER A 135 -7.25 -11.76 6.13
C SER A 135 -5.94 -12.37 5.65
N GLY A 136 -5.12 -12.81 6.58
CA GLY A 136 -3.80 -13.34 6.32
C GLY A 136 -2.69 -12.32 6.56
N ARG A 137 -1.58 -12.83 7.09
CA ARG A 137 -0.47 -12.01 7.55
C ARG A 137 0.15 -11.15 6.43
N ALA A 138 0.30 -11.72 5.24
CA ALA A 138 0.88 -10.98 4.13
C ALA A 138 -0.02 -9.84 3.63
N ALA A 139 -1.37 -9.98 3.69
CA ALA A 139 -2.27 -8.88 3.38
C ALA A 139 -2.11 -7.74 4.38
N TRP A 140 -2.01 -8.07 5.67
CA TRP A 140 -1.83 -7.11 6.75
C TRP A 140 -0.50 -6.35 6.64
N GLU A 141 0.61 -7.09 6.44
CA GLU A 141 1.95 -6.51 6.25
C GLU A 141 2.01 -5.62 5.01
N LEU A 142 1.44 -6.06 3.89
CA LEU A 142 1.45 -5.29 2.64
C LEU A 142 0.64 -4.00 2.73
N ILE A 143 -0.55 -4.01 3.33
CA ILE A 143 -1.33 -2.77 3.53
C ILE A 143 -0.58 -1.80 4.44
N ARG A 144 0.13 -2.26 5.47
CA ARG A 144 0.98 -1.41 6.31
C ARG A 144 2.13 -0.81 5.53
N GLU A 145 2.79 -1.61 4.69
CA GLU A 145 3.88 -1.13 3.83
C GLU A 145 3.39 -0.06 2.85
N LEU A 146 2.29 -0.32 2.15
CA LEU A 146 1.67 0.66 1.25
C LEU A 146 1.27 1.94 2.00
N ARG A 147 0.67 1.81 3.17
CA ARG A 147 0.30 2.96 4.01
C ARG A 147 1.52 3.75 4.49
N SER A 148 2.59 3.08 4.90
CA SER A 148 3.84 3.73 5.31
C SER A 148 4.46 4.55 4.18
N ARG A 149 4.37 4.06 2.95
CA ARG A 149 4.97 4.69 1.77
C ARG A 149 4.08 5.77 1.13
N PHE A 150 2.78 5.56 1.08
CA PHE A 150 1.86 6.40 0.32
C PHE A 150 0.87 7.21 1.19
N GLY A 151 0.77 6.88 2.47
CA GLY A 151 -0.17 7.50 3.41
C GLY A 151 -1.41 6.67 3.68
N VAL A 152 -2.19 7.08 4.71
CA VAL A 152 -3.41 6.39 5.14
C VAL A 152 -4.56 6.58 4.15
N VAL A 153 -4.58 7.72 3.45
CA VAL A 153 -5.53 8.04 2.36
C VAL A 153 -4.73 8.22 1.07
N VAL A 154 -5.09 7.44 0.06
CA VAL A 154 -4.36 7.37 -1.21
C VAL A 154 -5.29 7.61 -2.40
N PRO A 155 -4.83 8.28 -3.47
CA PRO A 155 -5.60 8.41 -4.70
C PRO A 155 -5.68 7.06 -5.43
N VAL A 156 -6.87 6.71 -5.92
CA VAL A 156 -7.08 5.50 -6.74
C VAL A 156 -7.98 5.87 -7.91
N SER A 157 -7.56 5.54 -9.12
CA SER A 157 -8.33 5.86 -10.32
C SER A 157 -9.64 5.06 -10.38
N PRO A 158 -10.80 5.70 -10.62
CA PRO A 158 -12.08 5.02 -10.77
C PRO A 158 -12.12 4.05 -11.96
N GLU A 159 -11.30 4.30 -12.99
CA GLU A 159 -11.11 3.46 -14.18
C GLU A 159 -9.87 2.56 -14.06
N GLY A 160 -9.16 2.63 -12.93
CA GLY A 160 -7.95 1.87 -12.67
C GLY A 160 -8.18 0.36 -12.57
N LYS A 161 -7.06 -0.38 -12.65
CA LYS A 161 -7.08 -1.86 -12.56
C LYS A 161 -7.54 -2.33 -11.17
N THR A 162 -7.31 -1.55 -10.13
CA THR A 162 -7.74 -1.85 -8.76
C THR A 162 -9.26 -1.88 -8.67
N ILE A 163 -9.93 -0.78 -9.03
CA ILE A 163 -11.40 -0.67 -8.96
C ILE A 163 -12.08 -1.62 -9.94
N SER A 164 -11.54 -1.79 -11.16
CA SER A 164 -12.04 -2.77 -12.13
C SER A 164 -11.99 -4.20 -11.58
N SER A 165 -10.92 -4.55 -10.86
CA SER A 165 -10.79 -5.86 -10.21
C SER A 165 -11.78 -6.03 -9.06
N MET A 166 -11.99 -5.02 -8.26
CA MET A 166 -12.99 -5.03 -7.19
C MET A 166 -14.41 -5.22 -7.77
N ARG A 167 -14.76 -4.47 -8.84
CA ARG A 167 -16.06 -4.63 -9.52
C ARG A 167 -16.26 -6.06 -10.06
N ARG A 168 -15.21 -6.63 -10.67
CA ARG A 168 -15.24 -8.02 -11.15
C ARG A 168 -15.46 -9.00 -10.00
N LEU A 169 -14.75 -8.87 -8.89
CA LEU A 169 -14.88 -9.73 -7.71
C LEU A 169 -16.26 -9.62 -7.04
N LEU A 170 -16.90 -8.46 -7.07
CA LEU A 170 -18.25 -8.28 -6.54
C LEU A 170 -19.31 -8.93 -7.43
N ASN A 171 -19.16 -8.87 -8.78
CA ASN A 171 -20.22 -9.18 -9.73
C ASN A 171 -20.09 -10.52 -10.43
N SER A 172 -18.90 -11.14 -10.47
CA SER A 172 -18.68 -12.42 -11.17
C SER A 172 -18.88 -13.62 -10.27
N ASP A 173 -19.22 -14.76 -10.88
CA ASP A 173 -19.31 -16.08 -10.22
C ASP A 173 -17.91 -16.66 -9.92
N LEU A 174 -17.05 -15.89 -9.28
CA LEU A 174 -15.71 -16.27 -8.83
C LEU A 174 -15.74 -16.75 -7.38
N PRO A 175 -14.67 -17.29 -6.93
CA PRO A 175 -13.80 -18.36 -7.39
C PRO A 175 -14.30 -19.72 -6.93
N GLY A 176 -13.91 -20.80 -7.63
CA GLY A 176 -14.30 -22.17 -7.29
C GLY A 176 -13.60 -22.71 -6.02
N SER A 177 -12.48 -22.12 -5.60
CA SER A 177 -11.70 -22.61 -4.47
C SER A 177 -11.16 -21.48 -3.57
N ALA A 178 -10.71 -21.84 -2.37
CA ALA A 178 -10.01 -20.92 -1.48
C ALA A 178 -8.69 -20.41 -2.09
N TRP A 179 -8.01 -21.23 -2.88
CA TRP A 179 -6.78 -20.87 -3.61
C TRP A 179 -7.02 -19.81 -4.68
N ASP A 180 -8.12 -19.93 -5.44
CA ASP A 180 -8.50 -18.94 -6.44
C ASP A 180 -8.83 -17.61 -5.76
N SER A 181 -9.57 -17.65 -4.65
CA SER A 181 -9.87 -16.45 -3.85
C SER A 181 -8.62 -15.77 -3.31
N ALA A 182 -7.66 -16.52 -2.78
CA ALA A 182 -6.39 -16.02 -2.30
C ALA A 182 -5.57 -15.41 -3.45
N SER A 183 -5.52 -16.06 -4.60
CA SER A 183 -4.83 -15.56 -5.80
C SER A 183 -5.42 -14.24 -6.28
N GLU A 184 -6.74 -14.11 -6.31
CA GLU A 184 -7.41 -12.88 -6.71
C GLU A 184 -7.22 -11.76 -5.67
N ALA A 185 -7.26 -12.09 -4.39
CA ALA A 185 -6.99 -11.15 -3.31
C ALA A 185 -5.56 -10.60 -3.39
N TYR A 186 -4.57 -11.47 -3.56
CA TYR A 186 -3.18 -11.08 -3.73
C TYR A 186 -2.98 -10.21 -4.99
N ARG A 187 -3.58 -10.62 -6.11
CA ARG A 187 -3.54 -9.85 -7.36
C ARG A 187 -4.13 -8.45 -7.22
N LEU A 188 -5.22 -8.32 -6.46
CA LEU A 188 -5.83 -7.02 -6.18
C LEU A 188 -4.87 -6.10 -5.42
N LEU A 189 -4.20 -6.61 -4.38
CA LEU A 189 -3.23 -5.85 -3.61
C LEU A 189 -1.99 -5.45 -4.44
N MET A 190 -1.49 -6.35 -5.31
CA MET A 190 -0.39 -6.03 -6.23
C MET A 190 -0.77 -4.95 -7.25
N ARG A 191 -2.01 -4.97 -7.76
CA ARG A 191 -2.52 -3.92 -8.66
C ARG A 191 -2.64 -2.57 -7.97
N LEU A 192 -3.05 -2.56 -6.71
CA LEU A 192 -3.08 -1.34 -5.92
C LEU A 192 -1.67 -0.75 -5.78
N GLY A 193 -0.68 -1.56 -5.41
CA GLY A 193 0.72 -1.12 -5.29
C GLY A 193 1.26 -0.55 -6.60
N ASP A 194 1.08 -1.26 -7.71
CA ASP A 194 1.48 -0.82 -9.06
C ASP A 194 0.79 0.51 -9.48
N GLU A 195 -0.48 0.68 -9.13
CA GLU A 195 -1.24 1.90 -9.43
C GLU A 195 -0.73 3.09 -8.60
N LEU A 196 -0.45 2.88 -7.32
CA LEU A 196 0.08 3.93 -6.43
C LEU A 196 1.50 4.34 -6.82
N GLU A 197 2.36 3.40 -7.21
CA GLU A 197 3.71 3.72 -7.70
C GLU A 197 3.67 4.54 -8.99
N ARG A 198 2.82 4.16 -9.94
CA ARG A 198 2.63 4.93 -11.18
C ARG A 198 2.08 6.32 -10.90
N HIS A 199 1.12 6.46 -9.97
CA HIS A 199 0.60 7.77 -9.61
C HIS A 199 1.68 8.70 -9.05
N LEU A 200 2.62 8.18 -8.25
CA LEU A 200 3.79 8.95 -7.80
C LEU A 200 4.69 9.34 -8.98
N THR A 201 4.90 8.43 -9.93
CA THR A 201 5.75 8.68 -11.10
C THR A 201 5.11 9.70 -12.04
N ASP A 202 3.83 9.51 -12.37
CA ASP A 202 3.09 10.39 -13.29
C ASP A 202 2.91 11.83 -12.74
N ASN A 203 2.82 11.98 -11.41
CA ASN A 203 2.72 13.28 -10.75
C ASN A 203 4.08 13.88 -10.35
N ARG A 204 5.18 13.19 -10.64
CA ARG A 204 6.51 13.71 -10.35
C ARG A 204 6.85 14.81 -11.35
N PRO A 205 7.29 16.01 -10.89
CA PRO A 205 7.75 17.04 -11.82
C PRO A 205 8.84 16.48 -12.74
N ALA A 206 8.74 16.75 -14.04
CA ALA A 206 9.73 16.28 -15.03
C ALA A 206 11.17 16.64 -14.64
N ALA A 207 11.37 17.81 -14.04
CA ALA A 207 12.64 18.22 -13.47
C ALA A 207 13.18 17.25 -12.41
N MET A 208 12.30 16.66 -11.60
CA MET A 208 12.69 15.72 -10.56
C MET A 208 13.06 14.34 -11.14
N GLU A 209 12.40 13.92 -12.20
CA GLU A 209 12.77 12.72 -12.96
C GLU A 209 14.18 12.87 -13.56
N GLN A 210 14.46 14.02 -14.21
CA GLN A 210 15.78 14.32 -14.75
C GLN A 210 16.88 14.27 -13.68
N VAL A 211 16.61 14.78 -12.48
CA VAL A 211 17.53 14.69 -11.34
C VAL A 211 17.80 13.25 -10.92
N LEU A 212 16.77 12.43 -10.83
CA LEU A 212 16.95 11.03 -10.42
C LEU A 212 17.72 10.23 -11.46
N ASP A 213 17.45 10.46 -12.74
CA ASP A 213 18.20 9.84 -13.84
C ASP A 213 19.66 10.33 -13.87
N TYR A 214 19.87 11.63 -13.62
CA TYR A 214 21.21 12.18 -13.49
C TYR A 214 21.99 11.50 -12.34
N CYS A 215 21.36 11.36 -11.16
CA CYS A 215 21.97 10.68 -10.01
C CYS A 215 22.37 9.24 -10.34
N ARG A 216 21.51 8.48 -11.02
CA ARG A 216 21.79 7.07 -11.38
C ARG A 216 22.96 6.94 -12.36
N ASN A 217 23.11 7.89 -13.27
CA ASN A 217 24.12 7.85 -14.33
C ASN A 217 25.46 8.50 -13.94
N HIS A 218 25.54 9.20 -12.79
CA HIS A 218 26.72 9.97 -12.38
C HIS A 218 27.11 9.69 -10.92
N LEU A 219 27.02 8.42 -10.50
CA LEU A 219 27.35 8.01 -9.11
C LEU A 219 28.81 8.22 -8.71
N ASP A 220 29.71 8.29 -9.69
CA ASP A 220 31.12 8.60 -9.53
C ASP A 220 31.42 10.09 -9.54
N GLY A 221 30.41 10.93 -9.81
CA GLY A 221 30.50 12.38 -9.94
C GLY A 221 30.16 13.14 -8.66
N ASP A 222 30.10 14.47 -8.81
CA ASP A 222 29.76 15.38 -7.70
C ASP A 222 28.25 15.60 -7.61
N LEU A 223 27.56 14.76 -6.85
CA LEU A 223 26.11 14.81 -6.63
C LEU A 223 25.72 15.77 -5.49
N THR A 224 26.22 17.02 -5.58
CA THR A 224 25.88 18.06 -4.61
C THR A 224 24.49 18.62 -4.85
N VAL A 225 23.93 19.28 -3.82
CA VAL A 225 22.65 19.96 -3.92
C VAL A 225 22.66 21.02 -5.04
N ASP A 226 23.80 21.69 -5.24
CA ASP A 226 23.94 22.74 -6.25
C ASP A 226 23.90 22.18 -7.67
N VAL A 227 24.64 21.13 -7.94
CA VAL A 227 24.60 20.41 -9.24
C VAL A 227 23.23 19.88 -9.55
N LEU A 228 22.57 19.24 -8.57
CA LEU A 228 21.25 18.66 -8.78
C LEU A 228 20.16 19.74 -8.92
N ALA A 229 20.32 20.87 -8.26
CA ALA A 229 19.44 22.03 -8.44
C ALA A 229 19.57 22.64 -9.85
N GLU A 230 20.77 22.70 -10.39
CA GLU A 230 21.03 23.12 -11.77
C GLU A 230 20.39 22.17 -12.78
N VAL A 231 20.55 20.86 -12.62
CA VAL A 231 19.88 19.84 -13.42
C VAL A 231 18.35 19.98 -13.40
N ALA A 232 17.79 20.33 -12.25
CA ALA A 232 16.35 20.59 -12.09
C ALA A 232 15.88 21.93 -12.67
N GLY A 233 16.79 22.86 -12.98
CA GLY A 233 16.46 24.23 -13.33
C GLY A 233 15.88 25.04 -12.16
N TYR A 234 16.22 24.70 -10.92
CA TYR A 234 15.72 25.31 -9.72
C TYR A 234 16.80 26.05 -8.95
N SER A 235 16.40 27.03 -8.12
CA SER A 235 17.31 27.55 -7.10
C SER A 235 17.57 26.48 -6.04
N ARG A 236 18.76 26.49 -5.42
CA ARG A 236 19.18 25.55 -4.37
C ARG A 236 18.12 25.35 -3.27
N TRP A 237 17.53 26.46 -2.80
CA TRP A 237 16.54 26.41 -1.73
C TRP A 237 15.22 25.79 -2.18
N HIS A 238 14.73 26.20 -3.36
CA HIS A 238 13.51 25.64 -3.96
C HIS A 238 13.68 24.14 -4.24
N PHE A 239 14.81 23.76 -4.85
CA PHE A 239 15.14 22.37 -5.11
C PHE A 239 15.16 21.51 -3.83
N SER A 240 15.87 21.93 -2.80
CA SER A 240 15.98 21.17 -1.53
C SER A 240 14.61 20.90 -0.90
N ARG A 241 13.72 21.90 -0.95
CA ARG A 241 12.36 21.76 -0.40
C ARG A 241 11.49 20.83 -1.24
N GLU A 242 11.47 21.02 -2.55
CA GLU A 242 10.67 20.18 -3.45
C GLU A 242 11.21 18.74 -3.50
N PHE A 243 12.53 18.56 -3.49
CA PHE A 243 13.15 17.25 -3.42
C PHE A 243 12.72 16.48 -2.16
N LYS A 244 12.82 17.12 -0.99
CA LYS A 244 12.39 16.52 0.28
C LYS A 244 10.89 16.21 0.29
N LYS A 245 10.06 17.06 -0.31
CA LYS A 245 8.61 16.83 -0.46
C LYS A 245 8.31 15.61 -1.34
N VAL A 246 9.04 15.45 -2.44
CA VAL A 246 8.82 14.36 -3.42
C VAL A 246 9.46 13.04 -2.97
N GLN A 247 10.68 13.08 -2.41
CA GLN A 247 11.46 11.89 -2.04
C GLN A 247 11.31 11.49 -0.56
N GLY A 248 10.73 12.36 0.27
CA GLY A 248 10.61 12.12 1.72
C GLY A 248 11.90 12.34 2.52
N VAL A 249 13.07 12.34 1.84
CA VAL A 249 14.40 12.47 2.45
C VAL A 249 15.15 13.68 1.88
N THR A 250 16.21 14.11 2.56
CA THR A 250 17.07 15.17 2.04
C THR A 250 17.96 14.67 0.90
N VAL A 251 18.42 15.59 0.04
CA VAL A 251 19.34 15.25 -1.06
C VAL A 251 20.59 14.50 -0.58
N PRO A 252 21.30 14.94 0.48
CA PRO A 252 22.47 14.19 0.98
C PRO A 252 22.14 12.79 1.47
N GLN A 253 20.98 12.59 2.12
CA GLN A 253 20.53 11.27 2.56
C GLN A 253 20.25 10.37 1.36
N PHE A 254 19.52 10.86 0.36
CA PHE A 254 19.21 10.13 -0.86
C PHE A 254 20.48 9.72 -1.61
N VAL A 255 21.43 10.65 -1.83
CA VAL A 255 22.70 10.37 -2.51
C VAL A 255 23.51 9.33 -1.73
N LEU A 256 23.57 9.45 -0.40
CA LEU A 256 24.27 8.47 0.43
C LEU A 256 23.67 7.06 0.28
N GLU A 257 22.34 6.94 0.37
CA GLU A 257 21.65 5.66 0.20
C GLU A 257 21.93 5.05 -1.18
N LEU A 258 21.85 5.87 -2.24
CA LEU A 258 22.12 5.44 -3.61
C LEU A 258 23.56 4.92 -3.77
N CYS A 259 24.54 5.65 -3.25
CA CYS A 259 25.93 5.24 -3.27
C CYS A 259 26.19 3.94 -2.47
N LEU A 260 25.53 3.75 -1.34
CA LEU A 260 25.64 2.54 -0.55
C LEU A 260 25.00 1.32 -1.22
N GLN A 261 23.86 1.50 -1.90
CA GLN A 261 23.22 0.45 -2.69
C GLN A 261 24.13 0.00 -3.85
N GLN A 262 24.68 0.94 -4.60
CA GLN A 262 25.65 0.65 -5.66
C GLN A 262 26.88 -0.08 -5.12
N ALA A 263 27.42 0.37 -3.98
CA ALA A 263 28.55 -0.30 -3.34
C ALA A 263 28.24 -1.75 -2.95
N ALA A 264 27.03 -2.03 -2.46
CA ALA A 264 26.58 -3.38 -2.12
C ALA A 264 26.52 -4.29 -3.37
N GLU A 265 26.06 -3.76 -4.49
CA GLU A 265 26.05 -4.48 -5.77
C GLU A 265 27.46 -4.78 -6.28
N VAL A 266 28.34 -3.78 -6.29
CA VAL A 266 29.74 -3.95 -6.73
C VAL A 266 30.49 -4.92 -5.81
N LEU A 267 30.26 -4.88 -4.49
CA LEU A 267 30.81 -5.85 -3.53
C LEU A 267 30.42 -7.28 -3.84
N ARG A 268 29.20 -7.50 -4.29
CA ARG A 268 28.66 -8.83 -4.63
C ARG A 268 29.19 -9.35 -5.96
N LEU A 269 29.29 -8.46 -6.95
CA LEU A 269 29.58 -8.86 -8.34
C LEU A 269 31.06 -8.82 -8.70
N THR A 270 31.92 -8.20 -7.88
CA THR A 270 33.33 -7.97 -8.24
C THR A 270 34.28 -8.30 -7.09
N GLN A 271 35.58 -8.38 -7.45
CA GLN A 271 36.67 -8.58 -6.50
C GLN A 271 37.45 -7.28 -6.16
N TYR A 272 36.89 -6.11 -6.53
CA TYR A 272 37.54 -4.84 -6.17
C TYR A 272 37.71 -4.70 -4.66
N SER A 273 38.79 -4.07 -4.24
CA SER A 273 39.01 -3.80 -2.81
C SER A 273 37.96 -2.85 -2.25
N VAL A 274 37.72 -2.92 -0.94
CA VAL A 274 36.78 -2.00 -0.26
C VAL A 274 37.14 -0.53 -0.49
N LYS A 275 38.48 -0.25 -0.64
CA LYS A 275 38.95 1.10 -0.93
C LYS A 275 38.56 1.55 -2.34
N GLU A 276 38.75 0.69 -3.35
CA GLU A 276 38.36 0.99 -4.73
C GLU A 276 36.87 1.20 -4.85
N ILE A 277 36.04 0.34 -4.22
CA ILE A 277 34.59 0.48 -4.22
C ILE A 277 34.16 1.78 -3.55
N ALA A 278 34.77 2.15 -2.42
CA ALA A 278 34.47 3.44 -1.77
C ALA A 278 34.73 4.61 -2.72
N GLN A 279 35.86 4.59 -3.45
CA GLN A 279 36.20 5.62 -4.44
C GLN A 279 35.25 5.65 -5.62
N MET A 280 34.90 4.49 -6.19
CA MET A 280 33.92 4.37 -7.28
C MET A 280 32.53 4.90 -6.91
N CYS A 281 32.17 4.84 -5.62
CA CYS A 281 30.92 5.37 -5.09
C CYS A 281 31.05 6.81 -4.53
N GLY A 282 32.09 7.56 -4.91
CA GLY A 282 32.27 8.97 -4.56
C GLY A 282 32.76 9.25 -3.13
N PHE A 283 33.11 8.22 -2.35
CA PHE A 283 33.61 8.43 -0.99
C PHE A 283 35.09 8.79 -1.01
N ARG A 284 35.43 9.98 -0.52
CA ARG A 284 36.82 10.43 -0.36
C ARG A 284 37.56 9.73 0.80
N ASN A 285 36.80 9.18 1.76
CA ASN A 285 37.36 8.55 2.97
C ASN A 285 36.74 7.15 3.16
N THR A 286 37.63 6.13 3.03
CA THR A 286 37.23 4.72 3.15
C THR A 286 36.71 4.35 4.55
N ALA A 287 37.24 4.96 5.62
CA ALA A 287 36.76 4.69 6.97
C ALA A 287 35.33 5.23 7.17
N TYR A 288 35.03 6.41 6.63
CA TYR A 288 33.68 6.97 6.61
C TYR A 288 32.72 6.07 5.82
N PHE A 289 33.13 5.61 4.63
CA PHE A 289 32.37 4.63 3.85
C PHE A 289 32.03 3.37 4.66
N ILE A 290 33.05 2.75 5.29
CA ILE A 290 32.85 1.51 6.07
C ILE A 290 31.84 1.73 7.20
N ARG A 291 31.90 2.90 7.86
CA ARG A 291 30.94 3.26 8.92
C ARG A 291 29.52 3.38 8.37
N CYS A 292 29.31 4.20 7.34
CA CYS A 292 27.99 4.40 6.73
C CYS A 292 27.41 3.09 6.18
N PHE A 293 28.24 2.27 5.54
CA PHE A 293 27.83 0.97 5.03
C PHE A 293 27.41 0.01 6.17
N SER A 294 28.18 -0.01 7.26
CA SER A 294 27.88 -0.87 8.41
C SER A 294 26.61 -0.43 9.15
N GLU A 295 26.36 0.88 9.23
CA GLU A 295 25.12 1.43 9.77
C GLU A 295 23.91 1.05 8.91
N ALA A 296 24.04 1.11 7.59
CA ALA A 296 22.94 0.82 6.66
C ALA A 296 22.64 -0.68 6.53
N PHE A 297 23.67 -1.54 6.47
CA PHE A 297 23.52 -2.99 6.21
C PHE A 297 23.73 -3.89 7.43
N GLY A 298 24.04 -3.33 8.60
CA GLY A 298 24.26 -4.06 9.84
C GLY A 298 25.56 -4.90 9.87
N VAL A 299 26.37 -4.87 8.80
CA VAL A 299 27.64 -5.60 8.67
C VAL A 299 28.66 -4.79 7.87
N THR A 300 29.95 -5.04 8.12
CA THR A 300 31.01 -4.35 7.33
C THR A 300 31.02 -4.78 5.86
N PRO A 301 31.53 -3.96 4.92
CA PRO A 301 31.62 -4.30 3.50
C PRO A 301 32.34 -5.63 3.25
N GLY A 302 33.43 -5.90 3.98
CA GLY A 302 34.18 -7.17 3.88
C GLY A 302 33.38 -8.38 4.35
N THR A 303 32.56 -8.23 5.40
CA THR A 303 31.66 -9.29 5.89
C THR A 303 30.49 -9.48 4.93
N TYR A 304 29.94 -8.39 4.38
CA TYR A 304 28.87 -8.43 3.37
C TYR A 304 29.27 -9.25 2.14
N ARG A 305 30.46 -8.99 1.59
CA ARG A 305 31.01 -9.77 0.47
C ARG A 305 31.11 -11.27 0.74
N LYS A 306 31.49 -11.66 1.97
CA LYS A 306 31.66 -13.09 2.32
C LYS A 306 30.35 -13.84 2.49
N ARG A 307 29.26 -13.13 2.72
CA ARG A 307 27.93 -13.71 2.95
C ARG A 307 27.12 -13.88 1.67
N ASN A 308 27.48 -13.17 0.63
CA ASN A 308 26.84 -13.17 -0.69
C ASN A 308 27.84 -13.56 -1.78
#